data_cdf269053c26d38f0bbdd00f2b206d58
#
_entry.id   cdf269053c26d38f0bbdd00f2b206d58
#
_cell.length_a   1.000
_cell.length_b   1.000
_cell.length_c   1.000
_cell.angle_alpha   90.00
_cell.angle_beta   90.00
_cell.angle_gamma   90.00
#
_symmetry.space_group_name_H-M   'P 1'
#
loop_
_entity.id
_entity.type
_entity.pdbx_description
1 polymer ?
#
loop_
_entity_poly.entity_id
_entity_poly.type
_entity_poly.pdbx_seq_one_letter_code
_entity_poly.pdbx_strand_id
1 'polypeptide(L)'
;MSVENILSILKTIKIGIVLLESDVTSEIEAKLIEHGIKYSREVKLGKHCRVDILIDGGIAIEIKKGKPNSKLVANQLIRYSESEKVSSIVLVSERGLFSHIKEANGKRVYYVSLSSNWGVSL
;
A
#
# COMPACT_ATOMS: atom_id res chain seq x y z
N MET A 1 9.01 -3.56 -12.99
CA MET A 1 7.58 -3.57 -12.65
C MET A 1 7.12 -2.14 -12.41
N SER A 2 6.11 -1.71 -13.12
CA SER A 2 5.60 -0.35 -12.98
C SER A 2 4.56 -0.25 -11.86
N VAL A 3 4.43 0.93 -11.28
CA VAL A 3 3.43 1.15 -10.24
C VAL A 3 2.02 1.00 -10.81
N GLU A 4 1.80 1.33 -12.09
CA GLU A 4 0.52 1.18 -12.75
C GLU A 4 0.07 -0.28 -12.78
N ASN A 5 1.00 -1.20 -13.02
CA ASN A 5 0.69 -2.63 -13.00
C ASN A 5 0.29 -3.07 -11.60
N ILE A 6 1.01 -2.61 -10.58
CA ILE A 6 0.70 -2.92 -9.20
C ILE A 6 -0.68 -2.38 -8.83
N LEU A 7 -0.98 -1.15 -9.20
CA LEU A 7 -2.29 -0.55 -8.93
C LEU A 7 -3.41 -1.35 -9.59
N SER A 8 -3.20 -1.78 -10.84
CA SER A 8 -4.19 -2.60 -11.55
C SER A 8 -4.44 -3.92 -10.84
N ILE A 9 -3.38 -4.56 -10.36
CA ILE A 9 -3.48 -5.83 -9.63
C ILE A 9 -4.25 -5.62 -8.32
N LEU A 10 -3.90 -4.60 -7.56
CA LEU A 10 -4.55 -4.32 -6.29
C LEU A 10 -6.04 -4.00 -6.46
N LYS A 11 -6.41 -3.37 -7.55
CA LYS A 11 -7.81 -3.05 -7.83
C LYS A 11 -8.65 -4.28 -8.15
N THR A 12 -8.05 -5.42 -8.42
CA THR A 12 -8.79 -6.66 -8.64
C THR A 12 -9.15 -7.38 -7.35
N ILE A 13 -8.60 -6.96 -6.22
CA ILE A 13 -8.85 -7.59 -4.93
C ILE A 13 -10.26 -7.27 -4.47
N LYS A 14 -11.05 -8.32 -4.23
CA LYS A 14 -12.42 -8.20 -3.72
C LYS A 14 -12.48 -8.91 -2.39
N ILE A 15 -12.60 -8.13 -1.35
CA ILE A 15 -12.64 -8.66 0.01
C ILE A 15 -14.04 -8.45 0.57
N GLY A 16 -14.70 -9.55 0.93
CA GLY A 16 -16.06 -9.50 1.45
C GLY A 16 -16.11 -8.85 2.81
N ILE A 17 -15.59 -9.54 3.80
CA ILE A 17 -15.51 -9.02 5.17
C ILE A 17 -14.05 -9.04 5.56
N VAL A 18 -13.49 -7.87 5.80
CA VAL A 18 -12.13 -7.74 6.28
C VAL A 18 -12.17 -7.52 7.77
N LEU A 19 -11.73 -8.51 8.51
CA LEU A 19 -11.72 -8.45 9.97
C LEU A 19 -10.39 -7.97 10.50
N LEU A 20 -9.30 -8.35 9.86
CA LEU A 20 -7.96 -8.05 10.31
C LEU A 20 -7.11 -7.51 9.15
N GLU A 21 -6.16 -6.68 9.48
CA GLU A 21 -5.18 -6.15 8.51
C GLU A 21 -4.41 -7.30 7.83
N SER A 22 -4.16 -8.38 8.57
CA SER A 22 -3.47 -9.56 8.05
C SER A 22 -4.24 -10.24 6.91
N ASP A 23 -5.57 -10.15 6.89
CA ASP A 23 -6.36 -10.72 5.80
C ASP A 23 -6.14 -9.96 4.50
N VAL A 24 -6.05 -8.65 4.59
CA VAL A 24 -5.74 -7.79 3.44
C VAL A 24 -4.33 -8.10 2.94
N THR A 25 -3.38 -8.21 3.85
CA THR A 25 -1.99 -8.52 3.50
C THR A 25 -1.91 -9.84 2.76
N SER A 26 -2.60 -10.88 3.25
CA SER A 26 -2.61 -12.20 2.63
C SER A 26 -3.18 -12.15 1.21
N GLU A 27 -4.23 -11.40 1.00
CA GLU A 27 -4.83 -11.24 -0.33
C GLU A 27 -3.89 -10.53 -1.29
N ILE A 28 -3.21 -9.50 -0.82
CA ILE A 28 -2.23 -8.78 -1.64
C ILE A 28 -1.08 -9.72 -2.02
N GLU A 29 -0.57 -10.47 -1.05
CA GLU A 29 0.52 -11.41 -1.30
C GLU A 29 0.11 -12.47 -2.31
N ALA A 30 -1.10 -13.01 -2.18
CA ALA A 30 -1.61 -14.01 -3.12
C ALA A 30 -1.61 -13.46 -4.55
N LYS A 31 -2.04 -12.22 -4.73
CA LYS A 31 -2.06 -11.56 -6.03
C LYS A 31 -0.64 -11.33 -6.58
N LEU A 32 0.28 -10.92 -5.72
CA LEU A 32 1.66 -10.72 -6.14
C LEU A 32 2.29 -12.03 -6.59
N ILE A 33 2.06 -13.10 -5.84
CA ILE A 33 2.55 -14.44 -6.18
C ILE A 33 1.94 -14.90 -7.50
N GLU A 34 0.63 -14.73 -7.67
CA GLU A 34 -0.07 -15.11 -8.88
C GLU A 34 0.53 -14.45 -10.12
N HIS A 35 0.97 -13.21 -9.99
CA HIS A 35 1.55 -12.45 -11.11
C HIS A 35 3.07 -12.55 -11.19
N GLY A 36 3.69 -13.41 -10.37
CA GLY A 36 5.14 -13.62 -10.40
C GLY A 36 5.95 -12.42 -9.93
N ILE A 37 5.38 -11.59 -9.08
CA ILE A 37 6.04 -10.38 -8.60
C ILE A 37 6.82 -10.69 -7.33
N LYS A 38 8.10 -10.35 -7.34
CA LYS A 38 8.97 -10.54 -6.18
C LYS A 38 8.79 -9.42 -5.19
N TYR A 39 8.71 -9.76 -3.92
CA TYR A 39 8.50 -8.80 -2.84
C TYR A 39 9.10 -9.32 -1.54
N SER A 40 9.22 -8.43 -0.57
CA SER A 40 9.61 -8.78 0.80
C SER A 40 8.60 -8.19 1.76
N ARG A 41 8.38 -8.87 2.88
CA ARG A 41 7.44 -8.42 3.91
C ARG A 41 8.16 -7.72 5.04
N GLU A 42 7.47 -6.78 5.66
CA GLU A 42 7.92 -6.11 6.89
C GLU A 42 9.37 -5.64 6.79
N VAL A 43 9.63 -4.87 5.76
CA VAL A 43 10.98 -4.39 5.46
C VAL A 43 11.30 -3.17 6.30
N LYS A 44 12.39 -3.25 7.03
CA LYS A 44 12.88 -2.14 7.83
C LYS A 44 13.56 -1.13 6.91
N LEU A 45 13.03 0.08 6.87
CA LEU A 45 13.54 1.16 6.03
C LEU A 45 14.43 2.13 6.80
N GLY A 46 14.40 2.04 8.12
CA GLY A 46 15.17 2.89 9.01
C GLY A 46 14.80 2.62 10.45
N LYS A 47 15.33 3.41 11.36
CA LYS A 47 15.02 3.26 12.78
C LYS A 47 13.53 3.58 12.99
N HIS A 48 12.83 2.64 13.61
CA HIS A 48 11.39 2.74 13.88
C HIS A 48 10.56 2.97 12.60
N CYS A 49 11.06 2.47 11.46
CA CYS A 49 10.39 2.64 10.19
C CYS A 49 10.36 1.31 9.45
N ARG A 50 9.17 0.72 9.32
CA ARG A 50 8.97 -0.57 8.67
C ARG A 50 7.76 -0.48 7.76
N VAL A 51 7.91 -0.93 6.51
CA VAL A 51 6.80 -0.98 5.57
C VAL A 51 6.27 -2.42 5.46
N ASP A 52 4.98 -2.57 5.26
CA ASP A 52 4.34 -3.89 5.22
C ASP A 52 4.87 -4.76 4.09
N ILE A 53 4.96 -4.21 2.89
CA ILE A 53 5.44 -4.92 1.71
C ILE A 53 6.34 -3.99 0.90
N LEU A 54 7.48 -4.51 0.46
CA LEU A 54 8.33 -3.80 -0.47
C LEU A 54 8.52 -4.68 -1.71
N ILE A 55 8.02 -4.21 -2.83
CA ILE A 55 8.15 -4.88 -4.12
C ILE A 55 9.55 -4.60 -4.67
N ASP A 56 10.17 -5.61 -5.27
CA ASP A 56 11.45 -5.44 -5.93
C ASP A 56 11.34 -4.32 -6.95
N GLY A 57 12.27 -3.37 -6.89
CA GLY A 57 12.21 -2.15 -7.69
C GLY A 57 11.79 -0.93 -6.90
N GLY A 58 11.33 -1.11 -5.65
CA GLY A 58 11.14 -0.01 -4.72
C GLY A 58 9.71 0.48 -4.50
N ILE A 59 8.71 -0.30 -4.90
CA ILE A 59 7.32 0.10 -4.63
C ILE A 59 6.96 -0.39 -3.22
N ALA A 60 6.76 0.56 -2.31
CA ALA A 60 6.40 0.27 -0.92
C ALA A 60 4.89 0.24 -0.80
N ILE A 61 4.34 -0.83 -0.24
CA ILE A 61 2.90 -0.95 0.01
C ILE A 61 2.67 -0.95 1.50
N GLU A 62 1.86 0.00 1.96
CA GLU A 62 1.45 0.09 3.35
C GLU A 62 -0.05 -0.12 3.44
N ILE A 63 -0.47 -0.96 4.38
CA ILE A 63 -1.87 -1.36 4.53
C ILE A 63 -2.44 -0.70 5.77
N LYS A 64 -3.59 -0.04 5.62
CA LYS A 64 -4.29 0.63 6.71
C LYS A 64 -5.70 0.09 6.83
N LYS A 65 -6.07 -0.29 8.04
CA LYS A 65 -7.41 -0.74 8.36
C LYS A 65 -8.13 0.34 9.17
N GLY A 66 -9.42 0.45 8.96
CA GLY A 66 -10.23 1.41 9.70
C GLY A 66 -9.97 2.84 9.28
N LYS A 67 -10.01 3.75 10.24
CA LYS A 67 -9.83 5.17 10.01
C LYS A 67 -8.57 5.66 10.72
N PRO A 68 -7.42 5.56 10.08
CA PRO A 68 -6.15 5.94 10.72
C PRO A 68 -6.05 7.44 10.92
N ASN A 69 -5.21 7.83 11.88
CA ASN A 69 -4.91 9.23 12.15
C ASN A 69 -4.12 9.80 10.97
N SER A 70 -4.67 10.82 10.32
CA SER A 70 -4.08 11.39 9.11
C SER A 70 -2.70 11.99 9.35
N LYS A 71 -2.47 12.57 10.53
CA LYS A 71 -1.16 13.14 10.86
C LYS A 71 -0.10 12.06 11.01
N LEU A 72 -0.45 10.94 11.64
CA LEU A 72 0.47 9.82 11.78
C LEU A 72 0.79 9.20 10.43
N VAL A 73 -0.22 9.08 9.57
CA VAL A 73 -0.03 8.58 8.21
C VAL A 73 0.91 9.49 7.42
N ALA A 74 0.69 10.80 7.50
CA ALA A 74 1.54 11.77 6.80
C ALA A 74 3.01 11.63 7.24
N ASN A 75 3.23 11.54 8.55
CA ASN A 75 4.59 11.37 9.08
C ASN A 75 5.22 10.07 8.60
N GLN A 76 4.44 9.01 8.53
CA GLN A 76 4.89 7.71 8.06
C GLN A 76 5.30 7.76 6.59
N LEU A 77 4.50 8.40 5.75
CA LEU A 77 4.79 8.56 4.33
C LEU A 77 6.10 9.32 4.11
N ILE A 78 6.33 10.36 4.91
CA ILE A 78 7.56 11.12 4.83
C ILE A 78 8.76 10.24 5.16
N ARG A 79 8.66 9.44 6.22
CA ARG A 79 9.73 8.53 6.62
C ARG A 79 10.04 7.49 5.54
N TYR A 80 9.00 6.91 4.94
CA TYR A 80 9.18 5.95 3.85
C TYR A 80 9.88 6.60 2.66
N SER A 81 9.51 7.82 2.33
CA SER A 81 10.08 8.53 1.19
C SER A 81 11.55 8.89 1.36
N GLU A 82 12.05 8.89 2.59
CA GLU A 82 13.45 9.17 2.87
C GLU A 82 14.36 7.98 2.58
N SER A 83 13.80 6.79 2.42
CA SER A 83 14.59 5.59 2.16
C SER A 83 14.96 5.45 0.70
N GLU A 84 16.22 5.15 0.43
CA GLU A 84 16.69 4.88 -0.93
C GLU A 84 16.08 3.61 -1.52
N LYS A 85 15.57 2.73 -0.69
CA LYS A 85 14.93 1.49 -1.12
C LYS A 85 13.55 1.74 -1.74
N VAL A 86 12.98 2.91 -1.50
CA VAL A 86 11.63 3.25 -1.93
C VAL A 86 11.66 4.20 -3.12
N SER A 87 10.98 3.83 -4.20
CA SER A 87 10.83 4.69 -5.37
C SER A 87 9.43 5.30 -5.46
N SER A 88 8.43 4.60 -4.95
CA SER A 88 7.05 5.09 -4.85
C SER A 88 6.34 4.38 -3.72
N ILE A 89 5.23 4.96 -3.28
CA ILE A 89 4.47 4.44 -2.13
C ILE A 89 3.03 4.22 -2.56
N VAL A 90 2.47 3.07 -2.18
CA VAL A 90 1.05 2.76 -2.38
C VAL A 90 0.44 2.52 -1.01
N LEU A 91 -0.54 3.32 -0.67
CA LEU A 91 -1.28 3.17 0.57
C LEU A 91 -2.59 2.46 0.25
N VAL A 92 -2.78 1.29 0.85
CA VAL A 92 -3.98 0.48 0.65
C VAL A 92 -4.83 0.59 1.90
N SER A 93 -6.10 0.93 1.74
CA SER A 93 -7.02 1.02 2.87
C SER A 93 -8.27 0.21 2.59
N GLU A 94 -8.87 -0.30 3.66
CA GLU A 94 -10.14 -1.01 3.60
C GLU A 94 -11.25 -0.04 3.18
N ARG A 95 -11.23 1.16 3.76
CA ARG A 95 -12.16 2.24 3.44
C ARG A 95 -11.40 3.36 2.75
N GLY A 96 -12.14 4.26 2.13
CA GLY A 96 -11.51 5.40 1.49
C GLY A 96 -10.65 6.18 2.48
N LEU A 97 -9.39 6.30 2.15
CA LEU A 97 -8.44 7.11 2.90
C LEU A 97 -8.12 8.32 2.05
N PHE A 98 -8.51 9.48 2.56
CA PHE A 98 -8.26 10.72 1.84
C PHE A 98 -7.06 11.43 2.45
N SER A 99 -6.07 11.66 1.62
CA SER A 99 -4.90 12.43 1.99
C SER A 99 -4.57 13.37 0.84
N HIS A 100 -4.13 14.55 1.19
CA HIS A 100 -3.69 15.52 0.19
C HIS A 100 -2.25 15.26 -0.25
N ILE A 101 -1.58 14.34 0.42
CA ILE A 101 -0.18 14.04 0.11
C ILE A 101 -0.12 13.16 -1.12
N LYS A 102 0.34 13.71 -2.22
CA LYS A 102 0.50 12.98 -3.48
C LYS A 102 1.96 12.74 -3.82
N GLU A 103 2.84 13.36 -3.07
CA GLU A 103 4.27 13.28 -3.28
C GLU A 103 5.00 13.59 -1.97
N ALA A 104 6.09 12.88 -1.71
CA ALA A 104 6.94 13.10 -0.57
C ALA A 104 8.39 12.87 -1.01
N ASN A 105 9.26 13.87 -0.82
CA ASN A 105 10.66 13.81 -1.23
C ASN A 105 10.86 13.36 -2.69
N GLY A 106 10.02 13.88 -3.59
CA GLY A 106 10.09 13.57 -5.00
C GLY A 106 9.51 12.22 -5.41
N LYS A 107 8.93 11.47 -4.46
CA LYS A 107 8.37 10.16 -4.71
C LYS A 107 6.85 10.21 -4.66
N ARG A 108 6.20 9.60 -5.64
CA ARG A 108 4.75 9.65 -5.71
C ARG A 108 4.09 8.74 -4.70
N VAL A 109 2.94 9.19 -4.20
CA VAL A 109 2.10 8.43 -3.27
C VAL A 109 0.77 8.16 -3.95
N TYR A 110 0.37 6.89 -3.95
CA TYR A 110 -0.88 6.43 -4.55
C TYR A 110 -1.78 5.86 -3.47
N TYR A 111 -3.07 5.95 -3.67
CA TYR A 111 -4.07 5.48 -2.72
C TYR A 111 -5.00 4.48 -3.39
N VAL A 112 -5.20 3.34 -2.76
CA VAL A 112 -6.13 2.31 -3.22
C VAL A 112 -7.11 2.01 -2.10
N SER A 113 -8.40 2.19 -2.39
CA SER A 113 -9.47 1.84 -1.45
C SER A 113 -10.05 0.50 -1.87
N LEU A 114 -9.95 -0.50 -1.01
CA LEU A 114 -10.47 -1.83 -1.32
C LEU A 114 -11.98 -1.88 -1.38
N SER A 115 -12.66 -1.01 -0.66
CA SER A 115 -14.11 -0.94 -0.72
C SER A 115 -14.62 -0.57 -2.12
N SER A 116 -13.82 0.16 -2.89
CA SER A 116 -14.16 0.53 -4.27
C SER A 116 -14.08 -0.64 -5.24
N ASN A 117 -13.36 -1.71 -4.85
CA ASN A 117 -13.13 -2.86 -5.71
C ASN A 117 -14.33 -3.81 -5.79
N TRP A 118 -15.36 -3.56 -5.01
CA TRP A 118 -16.53 -4.44 -4.96
C TRP A 118 -17.36 -4.41 -6.24
N GLY A 119 -17.09 -3.52 -7.13
CA GLY A 119 -17.84 -3.41 -8.37
C GLY A 119 -19.23 -2.90 -8.12
N VAL A 120 -19.48 -2.46 -6.94
CA VAL A 120 -20.76 -1.86 -6.60
C VAL A 120 -20.57 -0.37 -6.69
N SER A 121 -20.51 0.09 -7.89
CA SER A 121 -20.63 1.51 -8.08
C SER A 121 -22.07 1.86 -7.88
N LEU A 122 -22.32 2.21 -6.75
CA LEU A 122 -23.65 2.69 -6.48
C LEU A 122 -23.71 4.15 -6.76
#